data_535d237e3ff76c8a8f36d3323ea9a703
#
_entry.id   535d237e3ff76c8a8f36d3323ea9a703
#
_cell.length_a   1.000
_cell.length_b   1.000
_cell.length_c   1.000
_cell.angle_alpha   90.00
_cell.angle_beta   90.00
_cell.angle_gamma   90.00
#
_symmetry.space_group_name_H-M   'P 1'
#
loop_
_entity.id
_entity.type
_entity.pdbx_description
1 polymer ?
#
loop_
_entity_poly.entity_id
_entity_poly.type
_entity_poly.pdbx_seq_one_letter_code
_entity_poly.pdbx_strand_id
1 'polypeptide(L)'
;MKTYAPVTEAVLEDLKTIVGAEYVLTEPEKLEQYQTDEETDPRKFHLPEAVVLPKDAQEIAAVIKLANTYDVPVTVRSGGTSLAGGAIPVCGGIVLLMERLNKIIELNAEGMYMEVEAGVRTVDIQKYANEAGFLYAGDPCSAESCLIGGNIATNAGGNKAVRYGVTRDQVYAVEVVTPTGEIVELGARLKKKSTGYCLEQLIMGSEGTLGIITKATLKLQPIPPYRFDLLAVFSDPEQALDVVPKIMQAGINPTSVEYMDNSYVRGTADYLEFKGAPHYENGIYVIITVETFSEDELDLKMEQLDELCLSLIHISEPTR
;
A
#
# COMPACT_ATOMS: atom_id res chain seq x y z
N MET A 1 -22.41 -14.23 16.65
CA MET A 1 -21.06 -13.64 16.71
C MET A 1 -20.40 -14.14 17.97
N LYS A 2 -19.10 -14.46 17.98
CA LYS A 2 -18.36 -14.82 19.20
C LYS A 2 -18.37 -13.59 20.14
N THR A 3 -18.63 -13.77 21.41
CA THR A 3 -18.50 -12.73 22.43
C THR A 3 -17.08 -12.82 23.00
N TYR A 4 -16.32 -11.76 22.94
CA TYR A 4 -14.98 -11.68 23.50
C TYR A 4 -15.00 -11.10 24.92
N ALA A 5 -13.93 -11.30 25.67
CA ALA A 5 -13.76 -10.68 26.98
C ALA A 5 -13.35 -9.20 26.81
N PRO A 6 -13.77 -8.31 27.73
CA PRO A 6 -13.34 -6.92 27.72
C PRO A 6 -11.88 -6.79 28.19
N VAL A 7 -11.26 -5.66 27.87
CA VAL A 7 -9.95 -5.29 28.42
C VAL A 7 -10.10 -4.86 29.88
N THR A 8 -9.70 -5.74 30.81
CA THR A 8 -9.76 -5.46 32.25
C THR A 8 -8.50 -4.75 32.74
N GLU A 9 -8.54 -4.22 33.97
CA GLU A 9 -7.37 -3.61 34.61
C GLU A 9 -6.16 -4.57 34.64
N ALA A 10 -6.40 -5.86 34.90
CA ALA A 10 -5.34 -6.88 34.89
C ALA A 10 -4.69 -7.00 33.49
N VAL A 11 -5.49 -6.98 32.43
CA VAL A 11 -4.97 -6.98 31.05
C VAL A 11 -4.17 -5.72 30.77
N LEU A 12 -4.62 -4.55 31.23
CA LEU A 12 -3.90 -3.28 31.05
C LEU A 12 -2.54 -3.29 31.77
N GLU A 13 -2.46 -3.79 32.99
CA GLU A 13 -1.18 -3.89 33.73
C GLU A 13 -0.20 -4.87 33.04
N ASP A 14 -0.70 -6.00 32.54
CA ASP A 14 0.13 -6.92 31.77
C ASP A 14 0.62 -6.28 30.45
N LEU A 15 -0.24 -5.54 29.73
CA LEU A 15 0.14 -4.80 28.50
C LEU A 15 1.22 -3.74 28.81
N LYS A 16 1.04 -2.95 29.90
CA LYS A 16 2.04 -1.98 30.34
C LYS A 16 3.37 -2.61 30.70
N THR A 17 3.35 -3.84 31.22
CA THR A 17 4.58 -4.61 31.51
C THR A 17 5.29 -5.04 30.23
N ILE A 18 4.55 -5.37 29.17
CA ILE A 18 5.11 -5.81 27.89
C ILE A 18 5.72 -4.65 27.11
N VAL A 19 4.96 -3.57 26.89
CA VAL A 19 5.36 -2.49 25.95
C VAL A 19 5.84 -1.20 26.63
N GLY A 20 5.64 -1.07 27.95
CA GLY A 20 5.82 0.19 28.72
C GLY A 20 4.50 0.96 28.88
N ALA A 21 4.32 1.59 30.01
CA ALA A 21 3.07 2.27 30.38
C ALA A 21 2.70 3.41 29.40
N GLU A 22 3.70 4.13 28.91
CA GLU A 22 3.55 5.22 27.94
C GLU A 22 3.07 4.77 26.56
N TYR A 23 3.15 3.47 26.25
CA TYR A 23 2.75 2.86 24.97
C TYR A 23 1.42 2.09 25.06
N VAL A 24 0.67 2.27 26.13
CA VAL A 24 -0.70 1.76 26.30
C VAL A 24 -1.63 2.95 26.49
N LEU A 25 -2.45 3.25 25.48
CA LEU A 25 -3.40 4.36 25.52
C LEU A 25 -4.78 3.83 25.91
N THR A 26 -5.42 4.50 26.88
CA THR A 26 -6.74 4.12 27.40
C THR A 26 -7.67 5.33 27.54
N GLU A 27 -7.15 6.54 27.41
CA GLU A 27 -7.94 7.77 27.54
C GLU A 27 -8.88 7.91 26.34
N PRO A 28 -10.19 8.09 26.55
CA PRO A 28 -11.19 8.12 25.49
C PRO A 28 -10.86 9.09 24.35
N GLU A 29 -10.37 10.28 24.68
CA GLU A 29 -9.99 11.31 23.70
C GLU A 29 -8.85 10.86 22.77
N LYS A 30 -7.95 9.98 23.26
CA LYS A 30 -6.87 9.40 22.46
C LYS A 30 -7.33 8.20 21.64
N LEU A 31 -8.40 7.51 22.08
CA LEU A 31 -8.93 6.35 21.38
C LEU A 31 -9.79 6.72 20.17
N GLU A 32 -10.43 7.89 20.16
CA GLU A 32 -11.35 8.33 19.11
C GLU A 32 -10.73 8.30 17.72
N GLN A 33 -9.46 8.63 17.56
CA GLN A 33 -8.76 8.61 16.26
C GLN A 33 -8.54 7.21 15.70
N TYR A 34 -8.77 6.16 16.49
CA TYR A 34 -8.58 4.75 16.09
C TYR A 34 -9.91 4.00 15.93
N GLN A 35 -11.04 4.69 16.01
CA GLN A 35 -12.37 4.09 15.86
C GLN A 35 -12.75 3.77 14.42
N THR A 36 -12.04 4.33 13.45
CA THR A 36 -12.28 4.16 12.01
C THR A 36 -10.96 4.19 11.24
N ASP A 37 -11.00 3.78 9.97
CA ASP A 37 -9.98 4.08 8.95
C ASP A 37 -10.50 5.20 8.03
N GLU A 38 -10.34 5.12 6.71
CA GLU A 38 -10.95 6.06 5.75
C GLU A 38 -12.44 5.77 5.47
N GLU A 39 -13.06 4.84 6.18
CA GLU A 39 -14.51 4.62 6.14
C GLU A 39 -15.24 5.85 6.68
N THR A 40 -16.19 6.36 5.92
CA THR A 40 -16.90 7.61 6.23
C THR A 40 -18.28 7.41 6.88
N ASP A 41 -18.79 6.18 6.93
CA ASP A 41 -20.07 5.89 7.55
C ASP A 41 -19.95 5.78 9.08
N PRO A 42 -20.47 6.76 9.87
CA PRO A 42 -20.33 6.72 11.33
C PRO A 42 -20.95 5.49 12.00
N ARG A 43 -21.87 4.79 11.32
CA ARG A 43 -22.49 3.55 11.83
C ARG A 43 -21.51 2.39 11.92
N LYS A 44 -20.36 2.50 11.25
CA LYS A 44 -19.31 1.50 11.24
C LYS A 44 -18.15 1.84 12.20
N PHE A 45 -18.20 2.98 12.86
CA PHE A 45 -17.18 3.40 13.80
C PHE A 45 -17.30 2.60 15.10
N HIS A 46 -16.17 2.06 15.57
CA HIS A 46 -16.09 1.29 16.81
C HIS A 46 -14.87 1.73 17.60
N LEU A 47 -15.09 2.14 18.85
CA LEU A 47 -13.98 2.49 19.76
C LEU A 47 -13.24 1.24 20.21
N PRO A 48 -11.90 1.23 20.19
CA PRO A 48 -11.12 0.22 20.90
C PRO A 48 -11.21 0.46 22.42
N GLU A 49 -10.89 -0.56 23.21
CA GLU A 49 -10.78 -0.43 24.68
C GLU A 49 -9.37 -0.04 25.11
N ALA A 50 -8.36 -0.37 24.29
CA ALA A 50 -6.98 0.08 24.45
C ALA A 50 -6.28 0.16 23.11
N VAL A 51 -5.27 1.06 22.99
CA VAL A 51 -4.33 1.10 21.87
C VAL A 51 -2.93 0.80 22.40
N VAL A 52 -2.24 -0.15 21.77
CA VAL A 52 -0.92 -0.64 22.19
C VAL A 52 0.08 -0.41 21.06
N LEU A 53 1.21 0.20 21.39
CA LEU A 53 2.28 0.54 20.45
C LEU A 53 3.54 -0.32 20.73
N PRO A 54 3.66 -1.52 20.15
CA PRO A 54 4.83 -2.35 20.30
C PRO A 54 6.02 -1.81 19.49
N LYS A 55 7.24 -2.11 19.93
CA LYS A 55 8.47 -1.68 19.25
C LYS A 55 9.11 -2.75 18.37
N ASP A 56 8.74 -4.02 18.57
CA ASP A 56 9.35 -5.17 17.86
C ASP A 56 8.40 -6.39 17.82
N ALA A 57 8.82 -7.42 17.07
CA ALA A 57 8.07 -8.66 16.93
C ALA A 57 7.89 -9.41 18.25
N GLN A 58 8.82 -9.27 19.20
CA GLN A 58 8.78 -9.93 20.50
C GLN A 58 7.65 -9.35 21.37
N GLU A 59 7.52 -8.02 21.40
CA GLU A 59 6.41 -7.36 22.10
C GLU A 59 5.07 -7.70 21.47
N ILE A 60 4.98 -7.72 20.12
CA ILE A 60 3.77 -8.15 19.39
C ILE A 60 3.40 -9.59 19.77
N ALA A 61 4.37 -10.50 19.73
CA ALA A 61 4.15 -11.91 20.10
C ALA A 61 3.65 -12.06 21.54
N ALA A 62 4.19 -11.26 22.47
CA ALA A 62 3.75 -11.26 23.88
C ALA A 62 2.31 -10.72 24.02
N VAL A 63 1.97 -9.63 23.32
CA VAL A 63 0.60 -9.08 23.28
C VAL A 63 -0.39 -10.10 22.74
N ILE A 64 -0.05 -10.80 21.64
CA ILE A 64 -0.94 -11.82 21.04
C ILE A 64 -1.15 -13.00 21.98
N LYS A 65 -0.10 -13.49 22.68
CA LYS A 65 -0.22 -14.55 23.69
C LYS A 65 -1.09 -14.12 24.86
N LEU A 66 -0.92 -12.88 25.32
CA LEU A 66 -1.74 -12.27 26.36
C LEU A 66 -3.22 -12.21 25.94
N ALA A 67 -3.48 -11.66 24.75
CA ALA A 67 -4.84 -11.53 24.20
C ALA A 67 -5.53 -12.90 24.05
N ASN A 68 -4.81 -13.93 23.60
CA ASN A 68 -5.31 -15.31 23.55
C ASN A 68 -5.63 -15.85 24.95
N THR A 69 -4.82 -15.53 25.96
CA THR A 69 -5.02 -16.01 27.35
C THR A 69 -6.30 -15.44 27.95
N TYR A 70 -6.59 -14.18 27.67
CA TYR A 70 -7.75 -13.47 28.21
C TYR A 70 -8.96 -13.48 27.28
N ASP A 71 -8.87 -14.08 26.08
CA ASP A 71 -9.89 -14.06 25.02
C ASP A 71 -10.29 -12.64 24.57
N VAL A 72 -9.33 -11.72 24.50
CA VAL A 72 -9.50 -10.32 24.07
C VAL A 72 -9.23 -10.19 22.58
N PRO A 73 -10.09 -9.51 21.79
CA PRO A 73 -9.84 -9.34 20.36
C PRO A 73 -8.73 -8.32 20.11
N VAL A 74 -7.96 -8.56 19.04
CA VAL A 74 -6.89 -7.66 18.57
C VAL A 74 -7.16 -7.25 17.14
N THR A 75 -7.15 -5.93 16.89
CA THR A 75 -7.21 -5.35 15.55
C THR A 75 -5.86 -4.71 15.23
N VAL A 76 -5.20 -5.16 14.18
CA VAL A 76 -3.91 -4.60 13.75
C VAL A 76 -4.15 -3.34 12.93
N ARG A 77 -3.45 -2.26 13.27
CA ARG A 77 -3.53 -1.00 12.53
C ARG A 77 -2.15 -0.54 12.11
N SER A 78 -1.99 -0.35 10.81
CA SER A 78 -0.88 0.37 10.17
C SER A 78 -1.22 1.87 10.06
N GLY A 79 -1.14 2.47 8.89
CA GLY A 79 -1.49 3.88 8.66
C GLY A 79 -2.99 4.20 8.72
N GLY A 80 -3.88 3.20 8.75
CA GLY A 80 -5.32 3.41 8.77
C GLY A 80 -5.90 4.02 7.49
N THR A 81 -5.20 3.90 6.37
CA THR A 81 -5.56 4.48 5.06
C THR A 81 -6.43 3.56 4.19
N SER A 82 -6.99 2.50 4.76
CA SER A 82 -7.90 1.58 4.08
C SER A 82 -9.29 2.18 3.94
N LEU A 83 -9.97 1.88 2.82
CA LEU A 83 -11.38 2.20 2.57
C LEU A 83 -12.31 1.03 2.89
N ALA A 84 -11.76 -0.12 3.33
CA ALA A 84 -12.51 -1.36 3.51
C ALA A 84 -12.88 -1.68 4.97
N GLY A 85 -12.50 -0.81 5.92
CA GLY A 85 -12.80 -1.01 7.35
C GLY A 85 -11.93 -2.05 8.05
N GLY A 86 -10.82 -2.50 7.43
CA GLY A 86 -9.95 -3.55 7.98
C GLY A 86 -9.23 -3.16 9.28
N ALA A 87 -9.08 -1.86 9.55
CA ALA A 87 -8.46 -1.35 10.76
C ALA A 87 -9.47 -0.92 11.85
N ILE A 88 -10.77 -1.15 11.63
CA ILE A 88 -11.83 -0.80 12.57
C ILE A 88 -11.99 -1.92 13.62
N PRO A 89 -11.88 -1.63 14.91
CA PRO A 89 -12.01 -2.63 15.97
C PRO A 89 -13.48 -3.00 16.23
N VAL A 90 -14.12 -3.68 15.29
CA VAL A 90 -15.57 -4.01 15.31
C VAL A 90 -16.01 -4.86 16.51
N CYS A 91 -15.07 -5.48 17.22
CA CYS A 91 -15.32 -6.24 18.43
C CYS A 91 -14.80 -5.54 19.71
N GLY A 92 -14.40 -4.25 19.63
CA GLY A 92 -13.69 -3.57 20.72
C GLY A 92 -12.28 -4.14 20.93
N GLY A 93 -11.86 -4.31 22.17
CA GLY A 93 -10.57 -4.89 22.52
C GLY A 93 -9.37 -3.99 22.22
N ILE A 94 -8.29 -4.59 21.77
CA ILE A 94 -6.99 -3.94 21.59
C ILE A 94 -6.78 -3.56 20.11
N VAL A 95 -6.45 -2.28 19.83
CA VAL A 95 -5.82 -1.87 18.58
C VAL A 95 -4.30 -1.96 18.76
N LEU A 96 -3.66 -2.75 17.91
CA LEU A 96 -2.20 -2.89 17.87
C LEU A 96 -1.64 -1.98 16.79
N LEU A 97 -0.99 -0.88 17.19
CA LEU A 97 -0.52 0.18 16.30
C LEU A 97 0.94 -0.04 15.93
N MET A 98 1.25 -0.12 14.62
CA MET A 98 2.54 -0.57 14.11
C MET A 98 3.60 0.54 13.93
N GLU A 99 3.31 1.77 14.28
CA GLU A 99 4.11 2.97 13.95
C GLU A 99 5.54 2.98 14.54
N ARG A 100 5.79 2.25 15.63
CA ARG A 100 7.13 2.18 16.24
C ARG A 100 8.09 1.24 15.51
N LEU A 101 7.59 0.37 14.63
CA LEU A 101 8.41 -0.50 13.79
C LEU A 101 8.78 0.26 12.49
N ASN A 102 9.56 1.32 12.58
CA ASN A 102 9.74 2.30 11.51
C ASN A 102 11.17 2.43 10.97
N LYS A 103 11.99 1.37 11.09
CA LYS A 103 13.38 1.38 10.63
C LYS A 103 13.52 0.79 9.23
N ILE A 104 14.30 1.46 8.39
CA ILE A 104 14.93 0.85 7.23
C ILE A 104 16.18 0.13 7.76
N ILE A 105 16.21 -1.20 7.65
CA ILE A 105 17.21 -2.05 8.30
C ILE A 105 18.44 -2.20 7.41
N GLU A 106 18.22 -2.51 6.13
CA GLU A 106 19.28 -2.75 5.15
C GLU A 106 18.82 -2.36 3.74
N LEU A 107 19.73 -1.78 2.94
CA LEU A 107 19.62 -1.76 1.49
C LEU A 107 20.81 -2.52 0.92
N ASN A 108 20.55 -3.60 0.21
CA ASN A 108 21.56 -4.43 -0.44
C ASN A 108 21.54 -4.19 -1.95
N ALA A 109 22.50 -3.40 -2.42
CA ALA A 109 22.60 -3.01 -3.83
C ALA A 109 22.92 -4.19 -4.75
N GLU A 110 23.75 -5.14 -4.31
CA GLU A 110 24.12 -6.31 -5.11
C GLU A 110 22.93 -7.27 -5.27
N GLY A 111 22.16 -7.49 -4.19
CA GLY A 111 20.96 -8.33 -4.18
C GLY A 111 19.71 -7.62 -4.70
N MET A 112 19.78 -6.31 -4.91
CA MET A 112 18.64 -5.46 -5.30
C MET A 112 17.42 -5.68 -4.40
N TYR A 113 17.62 -5.57 -3.09
CA TYR A 113 16.55 -5.64 -2.11
C TYR A 113 16.74 -4.64 -0.97
N MET A 114 15.68 -4.35 -0.26
CA MET A 114 15.68 -3.55 0.96
C MET A 114 14.90 -4.28 2.05
N GLU A 115 15.44 -4.34 3.27
CA GLU A 115 14.76 -4.87 4.44
C GLU A 115 14.25 -3.72 5.29
N VAL A 116 12.97 -3.76 5.64
CA VAL A 116 12.29 -2.69 6.39
C VAL A 116 11.36 -3.27 7.44
N GLU A 117 11.14 -2.52 8.52
CA GLU A 117 10.09 -2.79 9.49
C GLU A 117 8.72 -2.38 8.94
N ALA A 118 7.64 -3.02 9.42
CA ALA A 118 6.28 -2.89 8.88
C ALA A 118 5.64 -1.49 9.03
N GLY A 119 6.14 -0.67 9.93
CA GLY A 119 5.69 0.69 10.20
C GLY A 119 6.43 1.77 9.41
N VAL A 120 7.30 1.42 8.44
CA VAL A 120 7.94 2.40 7.57
C VAL A 120 6.92 2.90 6.54
N ARG A 121 6.88 4.24 6.34
CA ARG A 121 5.99 4.83 5.31
C ARG A 121 6.49 4.48 3.92
N THR A 122 5.56 4.24 3.01
CA THR A 122 5.90 3.87 1.63
C THR A 122 6.69 4.96 0.91
N VAL A 123 6.34 6.23 1.12
CA VAL A 123 7.10 7.37 0.55
C VAL A 123 8.55 7.42 1.04
N ASP A 124 8.82 7.07 2.31
CA ASP A 124 10.18 7.04 2.84
C ASP A 124 11.00 5.89 2.22
N ILE A 125 10.36 4.74 1.97
CA ILE A 125 10.96 3.61 1.24
C ILE A 125 11.34 4.03 -0.19
N GLN A 126 10.41 4.66 -0.91
CA GLN A 126 10.61 5.14 -2.29
C GLN A 126 11.76 6.15 -2.34
N LYS A 127 11.76 7.12 -1.42
CA LYS A 127 12.80 8.15 -1.34
C LYS A 127 14.18 7.53 -1.06
N TYR A 128 14.26 6.66 -0.05
CA TYR A 128 15.53 6.01 0.31
C TYR A 128 16.08 5.14 -0.82
N ALA A 129 15.20 4.38 -1.50
CA ALA A 129 15.59 3.60 -2.67
C ALA A 129 16.11 4.50 -3.80
N ASN A 130 15.41 5.61 -4.10
CA ASN A 130 15.78 6.56 -5.14
C ASN A 130 17.14 7.22 -4.86
N GLU A 131 17.41 7.65 -3.64
CA GLU A 131 18.70 8.22 -3.23
C GLU A 131 19.85 7.22 -3.42
N ALA A 132 19.56 5.91 -3.33
CA ALA A 132 20.52 4.83 -3.58
C ALA A 132 20.58 4.40 -5.07
N GLY A 133 19.85 5.04 -5.97
CA GLY A 133 19.84 4.71 -7.41
C GLY A 133 18.91 3.56 -7.80
N PHE A 134 17.92 3.23 -6.96
CA PHE A 134 16.97 2.15 -7.19
C PHE A 134 15.51 2.63 -7.16
N LEU A 135 14.65 1.87 -7.82
CA LEU A 135 13.21 2.01 -7.78
C LEU A 135 12.61 0.95 -6.84
N TYR A 136 11.83 1.38 -5.84
CA TYR A 136 10.79 0.57 -5.23
C TYR A 136 9.47 0.83 -5.97
N ALA A 137 8.94 -0.17 -6.67
CA ALA A 137 7.83 0.02 -7.59
C ALA A 137 6.43 0.03 -6.95
N GLY A 138 6.31 -0.32 -5.67
CA GLY A 138 5.03 -0.20 -4.93
C GLY A 138 4.63 1.27 -4.82
N ASP A 139 3.43 1.61 -5.33
CA ASP A 139 3.01 3.01 -5.50
C ASP A 139 1.50 3.20 -5.21
N PRO A 140 1.04 2.88 -3.97
CA PRO A 140 -0.35 3.12 -3.60
C PRO A 140 -0.65 4.62 -3.54
N CYS A 141 -1.88 5.02 -3.87
CA CYS A 141 -2.32 6.42 -3.84
C CYS A 141 -2.09 7.11 -2.48
N SER A 142 -2.10 6.32 -1.40
CA SER A 142 -1.86 6.78 -0.02
C SER A 142 -0.37 6.75 0.40
N ALA A 143 0.61 6.69 -0.52
CA ALA A 143 2.03 6.49 -0.22
C ALA A 143 2.60 7.45 0.83
N GLU A 144 2.10 8.67 0.90
CA GLU A 144 2.51 9.70 1.87
C GLU A 144 2.17 9.35 3.32
N SER A 145 1.13 8.53 3.55
CA SER A 145 0.60 8.23 4.89
C SER A 145 0.50 6.73 5.21
N CYS A 146 0.44 5.87 4.20
CA CYS A 146 0.36 4.44 4.42
C CYS A 146 1.70 3.85 4.87
N LEU A 147 1.63 2.75 5.65
CA LEU A 147 2.77 2.00 6.13
C LEU A 147 2.90 0.69 5.35
N ILE A 148 4.13 0.24 5.12
CA ILE A 148 4.41 -0.92 4.26
C ILE A 148 3.76 -2.22 4.74
N GLY A 149 3.66 -2.44 6.05
CA GLY A 149 2.97 -3.60 6.62
C GLY A 149 1.48 -3.64 6.27
N GLY A 150 0.82 -2.48 6.23
CA GLY A 150 -0.56 -2.34 5.77
C GLY A 150 -0.70 -2.61 4.27
N ASN A 151 0.20 -2.08 3.45
CA ASN A 151 0.20 -2.32 2.00
C ASN A 151 0.35 -3.82 1.68
N ILE A 152 1.20 -4.52 2.42
CA ILE A 152 1.39 -5.97 2.25
C ILE A 152 0.16 -6.72 2.76
N ALA A 153 -0.39 -6.35 3.92
CA ALA A 153 -1.56 -7.00 4.50
C ALA A 153 -2.80 -6.89 3.60
N THR A 154 -3.00 -5.74 2.94
CA THR A 154 -4.13 -5.52 2.00
C THR A 154 -3.78 -5.90 0.56
N ASN A 155 -2.52 -6.24 0.28
CA ASN A 155 -1.99 -6.39 -1.07
C ASN A 155 -2.33 -5.17 -1.95
N ALA A 156 -1.99 -3.99 -1.46
CA ALA A 156 -2.36 -2.72 -2.08
C ALA A 156 -1.91 -2.63 -3.54
N GLY A 157 -2.79 -2.13 -4.40
CA GLY A 157 -2.48 -1.72 -5.76
C GLY A 157 -1.85 -0.33 -5.81
N GLY A 158 -1.76 0.23 -7.01
CA GLY A 158 -1.26 1.58 -7.26
C GLY A 158 -1.09 1.81 -8.75
N ASN A 159 -0.76 3.03 -9.13
CA ASN A 159 -0.71 3.45 -10.54
C ASN A 159 0.28 2.62 -11.36
N LYS A 160 1.43 2.24 -10.76
CA LYS A 160 2.46 1.44 -11.44
C LYS A 160 2.15 -0.06 -11.51
N ALA A 161 1.00 -0.50 -10.96
CA ALA A 161 0.65 -1.92 -10.90
C ALA A 161 0.44 -2.56 -12.29
N VAL A 162 0.09 -1.79 -13.30
CA VAL A 162 -0.05 -2.27 -14.68
C VAL A 162 1.25 -2.90 -15.19
N ARG A 163 2.39 -2.27 -14.89
CA ARG A 163 3.71 -2.75 -15.31
C ARG A 163 4.38 -3.65 -14.28
N TYR A 164 4.34 -3.26 -13.03
CA TYR A 164 5.18 -3.84 -11.98
C TYR A 164 4.44 -4.83 -11.09
N GLY A 165 3.11 -4.93 -11.24
CA GLY A 165 2.27 -5.72 -10.35
C GLY A 165 1.92 -4.97 -9.07
N VAL A 166 1.17 -5.63 -8.19
CA VAL A 166 0.70 -5.10 -6.91
C VAL A 166 1.75 -5.33 -5.81
N THR A 167 1.44 -4.96 -4.57
CA THR A 167 2.41 -5.03 -3.46
C THR A 167 3.06 -6.42 -3.29
N ARG A 168 2.29 -7.52 -3.46
CA ARG A 168 2.86 -8.89 -3.36
C ARG A 168 3.97 -9.17 -4.37
N ASP A 169 3.90 -8.52 -5.54
CA ASP A 169 4.91 -8.69 -6.59
C ASP A 169 6.22 -7.99 -6.24
N GLN A 170 6.17 -7.04 -5.29
CA GLN A 170 7.31 -6.25 -4.81
C GLN A 170 7.96 -6.82 -3.54
N VAL A 171 7.52 -7.99 -3.04
CA VAL A 171 8.00 -8.56 -1.78
C VAL A 171 8.70 -9.89 -2.03
N TYR A 172 9.87 -10.06 -1.40
CA TYR A 172 10.62 -11.32 -1.41
C TYR A 172 10.32 -12.19 -0.19
N ALA A 173 10.23 -11.58 0.99
CA ALA A 173 10.05 -12.29 2.25
C ALA A 173 9.37 -11.38 3.27
N VAL A 174 8.76 -11.98 4.28
CA VAL A 174 8.15 -11.30 5.42
C VAL A 174 8.51 -12.00 6.73
N GLU A 175 8.69 -11.23 7.80
CA GLU A 175 8.64 -11.72 9.17
C GLU A 175 7.21 -11.49 9.69
N VAL A 176 6.64 -12.50 10.33
CA VAL A 176 5.24 -12.51 10.75
C VAL A 176 5.12 -13.05 12.17
N VAL A 177 4.30 -12.41 12.99
CA VAL A 177 3.79 -12.98 14.24
C VAL A 177 2.49 -13.72 13.94
N THR A 178 2.47 -15.03 14.18
CA THR A 178 1.30 -15.88 13.96
C THR A 178 0.18 -15.57 14.95
N PRO A 179 -1.07 -16.02 14.70
CA PRO A 179 -2.18 -15.89 15.66
C PRO A 179 -1.93 -16.58 17.01
N THR A 180 -0.95 -17.49 17.10
CA THR A 180 -0.52 -18.15 18.35
C THR A 180 0.64 -17.42 19.05
N GLY A 181 1.13 -16.30 18.45
CA GLY A 181 2.22 -15.50 19.00
C GLY A 181 3.61 -16.12 18.76
N GLU A 182 3.79 -16.85 17.67
CA GLU A 182 5.09 -17.34 17.22
C GLU A 182 5.63 -16.42 16.13
N ILE A 183 6.95 -16.16 16.15
CA ILE A 183 7.61 -15.34 15.14
C ILE A 183 8.17 -16.28 14.08
N VAL A 184 7.80 -16.05 12.81
CA VAL A 184 8.23 -16.87 11.68
C VAL A 184 8.70 -15.99 10.52
N GLU A 185 9.73 -16.45 9.83
CA GLU A 185 10.17 -15.88 8.56
C GLU A 185 9.64 -16.71 7.40
N LEU A 186 9.03 -16.05 6.41
CA LEU A 186 8.42 -16.68 5.24
C LEU A 186 9.00 -16.05 3.96
N GLY A 187 9.30 -16.88 2.97
CA GLY A 187 9.91 -16.46 1.73
C GLY A 187 11.44 -16.56 1.76
N ALA A 188 12.12 -15.90 0.81
CA ALA A 188 13.57 -15.87 0.71
C ALA A 188 14.02 -14.64 -0.10
N ARG A 189 15.20 -14.09 0.21
CA ARG A 189 15.82 -12.93 -0.47
C ARG A 189 16.37 -13.30 -1.86
N LEU A 190 15.58 -14.06 -2.65
CA LEU A 190 15.99 -14.60 -3.94
C LEU A 190 14.93 -14.28 -5.00
N LYS A 191 15.39 -13.82 -6.17
CA LYS A 191 14.50 -13.60 -7.33
C LYS A 191 13.89 -14.90 -7.84
N LYS A 192 14.65 -16.00 -7.87
CA LYS A 192 14.17 -17.31 -8.29
C LYS A 192 13.84 -18.17 -7.06
N LYS A 193 12.56 -18.32 -6.76
CA LYS A 193 12.02 -19.19 -5.71
C LYS A 193 11.21 -20.30 -6.36
N SER A 194 11.75 -21.50 -6.46
CA SER A 194 11.09 -22.66 -7.08
C SER A 194 10.94 -23.85 -6.13
N THR A 195 11.34 -23.69 -4.88
CA THR A 195 11.35 -24.78 -3.88
C THR A 195 10.38 -24.49 -2.75
N GLY A 196 9.54 -25.45 -2.41
CA GLY A 196 8.61 -25.36 -1.29
C GLY A 196 7.34 -24.58 -1.62
N TYR A 197 6.56 -24.31 -0.58
CA TYR A 197 5.33 -23.52 -0.67
C TYR A 197 5.65 -22.03 -0.60
N CYS A 198 4.85 -21.22 -1.29
CA CYS A 198 4.92 -19.75 -1.22
C CYS A 198 4.03 -19.24 -0.08
N LEU A 199 4.41 -19.52 1.18
CA LEU A 199 3.62 -19.16 2.36
C LEU A 199 3.56 -17.65 2.56
N GLU A 200 4.59 -16.91 2.15
CA GLU A 200 4.57 -15.45 2.13
C GLU A 200 3.42 -14.91 1.27
N GLN A 201 3.10 -15.56 0.16
CA GLN A 201 1.98 -15.17 -0.70
C GLN A 201 0.61 -15.41 -0.05
N LEU A 202 0.51 -16.35 0.87
CA LEU A 202 -0.71 -16.60 1.63
C LEU A 202 -0.98 -15.48 2.66
N ILE A 203 0.08 -14.94 3.26
CA ILE A 203 0.00 -13.85 4.24
C ILE A 203 -0.37 -12.53 3.57
N MET A 204 0.16 -12.28 2.35
CA MET A 204 -0.10 -11.05 1.61
C MET A 204 -1.55 -10.98 1.14
N GLY A 205 -2.28 -9.95 1.55
CA GLY A 205 -3.71 -9.81 1.29
C GLY A 205 -4.59 -10.52 2.30
N SER A 206 -4.03 -11.01 3.43
CA SER A 206 -4.81 -11.64 4.51
C SER A 206 -5.41 -10.63 5.49
N GLU A 207 -5.10 -9.36 5.37
CA GLU A 207 -5.58 -8.25 6.22
C GLU A 207 -5.38 -8.52 7.73
N GLY A 208 -4.23 -9.12 8.09
CA GLY A 208 -3.89 -9.45 9.48
C GLY A 208 -4.58 -10.70 10.05
N THR A 209 -5.45 -11.36 9.29
CA THR A 209 -6.23 -12.52 9.79
C THR A 209 -5.40 -13.80 9.94
N LEU A 210 -4.30 -13.93 9.18
CA LEU A 210 -3.39 -15.07 9.23
C LEU A 210 -2.09 -14.79 9.99
N GLY A 211 -1.82 -13.54 10.32
CA GLY A 211 -0.64 -13.12 11.07
C GLY A 211 -0.36 -11.63 10.94
N ILE A 212 0.52 -11.13 11.77
CA ILE A 212 0.90 -9.72 11.85
C ILE A 212 2.28 -9.55 11.24
N ILE A 213 2.38 -8.81 10.16
CA ILE A 213 3.65 -8.53 9.47
C ILE A 213 4.47 -7.55 10.30
N THR A 214 5.71 -7.90 10.60
CA THR A 214 6.63 -7.09 11.42
C THR A 214 7.80 -6.56 10.62
N LYS A 215 8.26 -7.31 9.59
CA LYS A 215 9.29 -6.89 8.65
C LYS A 215 8.97 -7.39 7.24
N ALA A 216 9.57 -6.74 6.25
CA ALA A 216 9.49 -7.15 4.87
C ALA A 216 10.85 -6.98 4.16
N THR A 217 11.18 -7.91 3.27
CA THR A 217 12.23 -7.77 2.28
C THR A 217 11.60 -7.38 0.95
N LEU A 218 11.86 -6.15 0.54
CA LEU A 218 11.29 -5.52 -0.65
C LEU A 218 12.22 -5.68 -1.84
N LYS A 219 11.65 -5.87 -3.04
CA LYS A 219 12.39 -5.90 -4.30
C LYS A 219 12.74 -4.49 -4.73
N LEU A 220 13.97 -4.31 -5.15
CA LEU A 220 14.44 -3.11 -5.82
C LEU A 220 14.68 -3.39 -7.30
N GLN A 221 14.53 -2.36 -8.11
CA GLN A 221 14.76 -2.40 -9.55
C GLN A 221 15.61 -1.20 -9.98
N PRO A 222 16.33 -1.28 -11.12
CA PRO A 222 16.95 -0.11 -11.70
C PRO A 222 15.91 0.96 -12.03
N ILE A 223 16.27 2.23 -11.87
CA ILE A 223 15.41 3.36 -12.26
C ILE A 223 15.45 3.50 -13.79
N PRO A 224 14.31 3.45 -14.50
CA PRO A 224 14.27 3.78 -15.92
C PRO A 224 14.62 5.27 -16.13
N PRO A 225 15.65 5.59 -16.95
CA PRO A 225 16.10 6.97 -17.10
C PRO A 225 15.21 7.82 -18.02
N TYR A 226 14.38 7.19 -18.84
CA TYR A 226 13.53 7.86 -19.80
C TYR A 226 12.06 7.64 -19.47
N ARG A 227 11.29 8.72 -19.48
CA ARG A 227 9.85 8.70 -19.20
C ARG A 227 9.13 9.72 -20.08
N PHE A 228 7.91 9.39 -20.49
CA PHE A 228 6.94 10.38 -20.94
C PHE A 228 5.55 10.09 -20.34
N ASP A 229 4.75 11.13 -20.24
CA ASP A 229 3.34 11.05 -19.89
C ASP A 229 2.51 11.58 -21.06
N LEU A 230 1.56 10.79 -21.54
CA LEU A 230 0.61 11.12 -22.59
C LEU A 230 -0.77 11.35 -21.97
N LEU A 231 -1.37 12.48 -22.24
CA LEU A 231 -2.78 12.74 -21.97
C LEU A 231 -3.57 12.59 -23.28
N ALA A 232 -4.37 11.53 -23.39
CA ALA A 232 -5.33 11.35 -24.47
C ALA A 232 -6.72 11.78 -24.01
N VAL A 233 -7.42 12.58 -24.84
CA VAL A 233 -8.76 13.07 -24.53
C VAL A 233 -9.75 12.58 -25.59
N PHE A 234 -10.79 11.89 -25.13
CA PHE A 234 -11.83 11.31 -25.96
C PHE A 234 -13.18 12.02 -25.75
N SER A 235 -14.08 11.92 -26.72
CA SER A 235 -15.48 12.39 -26.58
C SER A 235 -16.44 11.27 -26.16
N ASP A 236 -15.99 10.03 -26.21
CA ASP A 236 -16.78 8.83 -25.96
C ASP A 236 -16.08 7.90 -24.98
N PRO A 237 -16.74 7.51 -23.86
CA PRO A 237 -16.19 6.58 -22.89
C PRO A 237 -15.82 5.22 -23.45
N GLU A 238 -16.57 4.70 -24.42
CA GLU A 238 -16.30 3.40 -25.05
C GLU A 238 -14.96 3.43 -25.82
N GLN A 239 -14.69 4.52 -26.55
CA GLN A 239 -13.41 4.70 -27.25
C GLN A 239 -12.24 4.79 -26.27
N ALA A 240 -12.41 5.53 -25.17
CA ALA A 240 -11.39 5.68 -24.13
C ALA A 240 -11.06 4.33 -23.45
N LEU A 241 -12.06 3.48 -23.23
CA LEU A 241 -11.86 2.15 -22.65
C LEU A 241 -11.28 1.15 -23.66
N ASP A 242 -11.70 1.23 -24.93
CA ASP A 242 -11.24 0.33 -26.00
C ASP A 242 -9.76 0.52 -26.36
N VAL A 243 -9.16 1.68 -26.08
CA VAL A 243 -7.74 1.91 -26.34
C VAL A 243 -6.84 1.11 -25.40
N VAL A 244 -7.26 0.86 -24.16
CA VAL A 244 -6.45 0.20 -23.14
C VAL A 244 -6.01 -1.22 -23.57
N PRO A 245 -6.91 -2.15 -23.95
CA PRO A 245 -6.49 -3.47 -24.43
C PRO A 245 -5.64 -3.39 -25.71
N LYS A 246 -5.83 -2.40 -26.57
CA LYS A 246 -5.00 -2.22 -27.78
C LYS A 246 -3.56 -1.85 -27.41
N ILE A 247 -3.36 -0.95 -26.42
CA ILE A 247 -2.05 -0.59 -25.88
C ILE A 247 -1.35 -1.82 -25.31
N MET A 248 -2.06 -2.64 -24.54
CA MET A 248 -1.49 -3.86 -23.96
C MET A 248 -1.13 -4.89 -25.04
N GLN A 249 -1.98 -5.08 -26.07
CA GLN A 249 -1.74 -6.00 -27.18
C GLN A 249 -0.59 -5.55 -28.09
N ALA A 250 -0.37 -4.25 -28.23
CA ALA A 250 0.75 -3.69 -28.98
C ALA A 250 2.11 -3.90 -28.28
N GLY A 251 2.13 -4.42 -27.04
CA GLY A 251 3.37 -4.67 -26.31
C GLY A 251 4.05 -3.41 -25.76
N ILE A 252 3.34 -2.29 -25.68
CA ILE A 252 3.87 -1.01 -25.18
C ILE A 252 4.29 -1.14 -23.73
N ASN A 253 3.58 -1.95 -22.94
CA ASN A 253 3.84 -2.19 -21.51
C ASN A 253 3.97 -0.89 -20.72
N PRO A 254 2.90 -0.08 -20.66
CA PRO A 254 2.90 1.20 -19.96
C PRO A 254 3.13 1.01 -18.45
N THR A 255 3.73 2.01 -17.81
CA THR A 255 3.91 2.04 -16.36
C THR A 255 2.60 2.25 -15.64
N SER A 256 1.75 3.15 -16.17
CA SER A 256 0.39 3.36 -15.70
C SER A 256 -0.56 3.70 -16.85
N VAL A 257 -1.84 3.41 -16.66
CA VAL A 257 -2.94 3.83 -17.54
C VAL A 257 -4.11 4.23 -16.63
N GLU A 258 -4.39 5.53 -16.56
CA GLU A 258 -5.39 6.08 -15.65
C GLU A 258 -6.56 6.68 -16.44
N TYR A 259 -7.76 6.15 -16.24
CA TYR A 259 -8.99 6.64 -16.82
C TYR A 259 -9.70 7.59 -15.85
N MET A 260 -10.14 8.73 -16.37
CA MET A 260 -10.95 9.69 -15.62
C MET A 260 -12.13 10.16 -16.47
N ASP A 261 -13.34 10.01 -15.95
CA ASP A 261 -14.51 10.57 -16.60
C ASP A 261 -14.62 12.09 -16.43
N ASN A 262 -15.48 12.70 -17.24
CA ASN A 262 -15.68 14.15 -17.20
C ASN A 262 -16.20 14.64 -15.85
N SER A 263 -17.06 13.88 -15.19
CA SER A 263 -17.68 14.29 -13.91
C SER A 263 -16.65 14.40 -12.80
N TYR A 264 -15.70 13.45 -12.76
CA TYR A 264 -14.59 13.45 -11.82
C TYR A 264 -13.64 14.63 -12.07
N VAL A 265 -13.20 14.82 -13.32
CA VAL A 265 -12.30 15.91 -13.70
C VAL A 265 -12.92 17.28 -13.43
N ARG A 266 -14.21 17.48 -13.78
CA ARG A 266 -14.91 18.73 -13.49
C ARG A 266 -15.02 18.99 -11.99
N GLY A 267 -15.44 17.99 -11.21
CA GLY A 267 -15.54 18.13 -9.76
C GLY A 267 -14.21 18.52 -9.10
N THR A 268 -13.12 17.90 -9.53
CA THR A 268 -11.77 18.22 -9.04
C THR A 268 -11.31 19.60 -9.52
N ALA A 269 -11.52 19.92 -10.80
CA ALA A 269 -11.14 21.21 -11.38
C ALA A 269 -11.93 22.38 -10.75
N ASP A 270 -13.22 22.19 -10.49
CA ASP A 270 -14.05 23.19 -9.81
C ASP A 270 -13.58 23.41 -8.35
N TYR A 271 -13.24 22.32 -7.64
CA TYR A 271 -12.69 22.40 -6.28
C TYR A 271 -11.34 23.14 -6.23
N LEU A 272 -10.49 22.93 -7.24
CA LEU A 272 -9.18 23.59 -7.36
C LEU A 272 -9.24 24.95 -8.05
N GLU A 273 -10.43 25.43 -8.45
CA GLU A 273 -10.64 26.64 -9.26
C GLU A 273 -9.82 26.64 -10.58
N PHE A 274 -9.51 25.46 -11.13
CA PHE A 274 -8.73 25.26 -12.34
C PHE A 274 -9.63 24.97 -13.54
N LYS A 275 -9.62 25.82 -14.55
CA LYS A 275 -10.42 25.69 -15.79
C LYS A 275 -9.60 25.39 -17.05
N GLY A 276 -8.34 24.98 -16.87
CA GLY A 276 -7.42 24.73 -17.98
C GLY A 276 -7.46 23.31 -18.55
N ALA A 277 -8.33 22.43 -18.04
CA ALA A 277 -8.44 21.06 -18.56
C ALA A 277 -8.94 21.07 -20.02
N PRO A 278 -8.25 20.36 -20.96
CA PRO A 278 -8.70 20.28 -22.35
C PRO A 278 -10.09 19.68 -22.44
N HIS A 279 -10.97 20.23 -23.27
CA HIS A 279 -12.36 19.76 -23.42
C HIS A 279 -13.11 19.63 -22.07
N TYR A 280 -12.94 20.61 -21.19
CA TYR A 280 -13.50 20.66 -19.84
C TYR A 280 -14.97 20.23 -19.74
N GLU A 281 -15.80 20.57 -20.73
CA GLU A 281 -17.25 20.32 -20.68
C GLU A 281 -17.63 18.85 -20.93
N ASN A 282 -16.83 18.10 -21.68
CA ASN A 282 -17.22 16.76 -22.15
C ASN A 282 -16.04 15.79 -22.40
N GLY A 283 -14.81 16.16 -22.02
CA GLY A 283 -13.63 15.31 -22.24
C GLY A 283 -13.65 14.07 -21.33
N ILE A 284 -13.26 12.93 -21.90
CA ILE A 284 -12.92 11.70 -21.19
C ILE A 284 -11.41 11.54 -21.29
N TYR A 285 -10.75 11.35 -20.18
CA TYR A 285 -9.30 11.46 -20.11
C TYR A 285 -8.65 10.10 -19.83
N VAL A 286 -7.58 9.83 -20.55
CA VAL A 286 -6.70 8.68 -20.28
C VAL A 286 -5.27 9.19 -20.19
N ILE A 287 -4.66 9.05 -19.01
CA ILE A 287 -3.24 9.35 -18.78
C ILE A 287 -2.46 8.05 -18.92
N ILE A 288 -1.45 8.05 -19.79
CA ILE A 288 -0.60 6.91 -20.05
C ILE A 288 0.83 7.30 -19.73
N THR A 289 1.45 6.62 -18.78
CA THR A 289 2.87 6.79 -18.44
C THR A 289 3.67 5.65 -19.04
N VAL A 290 4.76 5.98 -19.74
CA VAL A 290 5.72 5.00 -20.25
C VAL A 290 7.11 5.33 -19.73
N GLU A 291 7.82 4.32 -19.25
CA GLU A 291 9.20 4.39 -18.79
C GLU A 291 10.04 3.37 -19.58
N THR A 292 11.26 3.76 -19.98
CA THR A 292 12.17 2.91 -20.76
C THR A 292 13.62 3.08 -20.33
N PHE A 293 14.48 2.15 -20.76
CA PHE A 293 15.93 2.23 -20.59
C PHE A 293 16.66 2.73 -21.84
N SER A 294 15.93 3.03 -22.93
CA SER A 294 16.44 3.52 -24.21
C SER A 294 15.59 4.67 -24.71
N GLU A 295 16.22 5.72 -25.21
CA GLU A 295 15.55 6.86 -25.84
C GLU A 295 14.85 6.43 -27.15
N ASP A 296 15.51 5.62 -27.97
CA ASP A 296 14.91 5.09 -29.22
C ASP A 296 13.64 4.25 -28.93
N GLU A 297 13.64 3.48 -27.83
CA GLU A 297 12.45 2.72 -27.42
C GLU A 297 11.32 3.66 -26.96
N LEU A 298 11.67 4.77 -26.29
CA LEU A 298 10.69 5.77 -25.88
C LEU A 298 10.00 6.39 -27.08
N ASP A 299 10.79 6.86 -28.06
CA ASP A 299 10.29 7.50 -29.28
C ASP A 299 9.38 6.55 -30.07
N LEU A 300 9.80 5.29 -30.24
CA LEU A 300 8.96 4.27 -30.90
C LEU A 300 7.62 4.06 -30.20
N LYS A 301 7.63 4.00 -28.87
CA LYS A 301 6.39 3.82 -28.08
C LYS A 301 5.49 5.05 -28.14
N MET A 302 6.07 6.25 -28.19
CA MET A 302 5.31 7.47 -28.41
C MET A 302 4.57 7.43 -29.75
N GLU A 303 5.26 7.11 -30.87
CA GLU A 303 4.65 6.98 -32.19
C GLU A 303 3.52 5.93 -32.20
N GLN A 304 3.74 4.76 -31.59
CA GLN A 304 2.71 3.72 -31.49
C GLN A 304 1.48 4.18 -30.69
N LEU A 305 1.68 4.93 -29.62
CA LEU A 305 0.57 5.47 -28.82
C LEU A 305 -0.21 6.53 -29.57
N ASP A 306 0.45 7.39 -30.32
CA ASP A 306 -0.19 8.40 -31.17
C ASP A 306 -1.09 7.74 -32.22
N GLU A 307 -0.66 6.65 -32.83
CA GLU A 307 -1.46 5.88 -33.80
C GLU A 307 -2.67 5.17 -33.14
N LEU A 308 -2.50 4.65 -31.91
CA LEU A 308 -3.55 3.92 -31.22
C LEU A 308 -4.59 4.83 -30.57
N CYS A 309 -4.13 5.95 -30.03
CA CYS A 309 -4.97 6.89 -29.31
C CYS A 309 -5.64 7.89 -30.24
N LEU A 310 -6.42 7.51 -31.24
CA LEU A 310 -7.18 8.41 -32.14
C LEU A 310 -8.10 9.36 -31.36
N SER A 311 -7.50 10.14 -30.46
CA SER A 311 -8.14 11.04 -29.51
C SER A 311 -8.38 12.44 -30.08
N LEU A 312 -9.18 13.25 -29.39
CA LEU A 312 -9.43 14.65 -29.76
C LEU A 312 -8.17 15.52 -29.60
N ILE A 313 -7.36 15.24 -28.59
CA ILE A 313 -6.11 15.95 -28.28
C ILE A 313 -5.11 14.97 -27.69
N HIS A 314 -3.86 15.08 -28.14
CA HIS A 314 -2.68 14.44 -27.52
C HIS A 314 -1.80 15.51 -26.92
N ILE A 315 -1.44 15.38 -25.65
CA ILE A 315 -0.43 16.19 -24.99
C ILE A 315 0.62 15.23 -24.44
N SER A 316 1.82 15.26 -25.02
CA SER A 316 2.97 14.48 -24.54
C SER A 316 4.03 15.41 -23.95
N GLU A 317 4.48 15.12 -22.73
CA GLU A 317 5.58 15.81 -22.07
C GLU A 317 6.70 14.81 -21.76
N PRO A 318 7.80 14.78 -22.54
CA PRO A 318 8.95 13.96 -22.21
C PRO A 318 9.67 14.55 -20.99
N THR A 319 9.79 13.76 -19.93
CA THR A 319 10.59 14.09 -18.74
C THR A 319 11.96 13.42 -18.88
N ARG A 320 13.04 14.20 -18.84
CA ARG A 320 14.43 13.73 -18.86
C ARG A 320 15.02 13.67 -17.46
#